data_30248be6daf5eeb9df82af9876bef52a
#
_entry.id   30248be6daf5eeb9df82af9876bef52a
#
_cell.length_a   1.000
_cell.length_b   1.000
_cell.length_c   1.000
_cell.angle_alpha   90.00
_cell.angle_beta   90.00
_cell.angle_gamma   90.00
#
_symmetry.space_group_name_H-M   'P 1'
#
loop_
_entity.id
_entity.type
_entity.pdbx_description
1 polymer ?
#
loop_
_entity_poly.entity_id
_entity_poly.type
_entity_poly.pdbx_seq_one_letter_code
_entity_poly.pdbx_strand_id
1 'polypeptide(L)'
;GQEAMMAEEPGQDSAYFTTQPDWFVPRRVVTSIDEREDATADEMPLKRVIHEATRLREGEVLELVTTFLPAPGIDIMKAKGFRVWPMEEEPGLIHTYFSKSPDR
;
A
#
# COMPACT_ATOMS: atom_id res chain seq x y z
N GLY A 1 -3.35 -7.10 29.12
CA GLY A 1 -3.27 -7.17 28.86
C GLY A 1 -3.20 -7.12 28.37
N GLN A 2 -3.38 -7.09 28.68
CA GLN A 2 -3.25 -7.18 28.26
C GLN A 2 -3.19 -7.09 27.56
N GLU A 3 -3.37 -6.95 27.69
CA GLU A 3 -3.25 -7.02 27.04
C GLU A 3 -3.07 -7.22 26.17
N ALA A 4 -3.28 -7.06 26.46
CA ALA A 4 -3.01 -7.37 25.68
C ALA A 4 -2.81 -7.59 24.79
N MET A 5 -3.01 -7.60 25.06
CA MET A 5 -2.74 -7.92 24.41
C MET A 5 -2.66 -7.98 23.49
N MET A 6 -2.93 -7.80 23.58
CA MET A 6 -2.86 -7.94 22.90
C MET A 6 -2.59 -8.04 22.05
N ALA A 7 -2.74 -7.89 22.02
CA ALA A 7 -2.39 -8.14 21.38
C ALA A 7 -2.03 -8.49 20.63
N GLU A 8 -2.15 -8.73 20.59
CA GLU A 8 -1.73 -9.26 20.07
C GLU A 8 -1.74 -9.49 18.93
N GLU A 9 -2.08 -9.90 18.41
CA GLU A 9 -2.07 -10.06 17.51
C GLU A 9 -2.10 -9.31 16.45
N PRO A 10 -2.42 -9.07 16.13
CA PRO A 10 -2.33 -8.02 15.15
C PRO A 10 -0.91 -7.57 14.89
N GLY A 11 -0.01 -8.22 15.47
CA GLY A 11 1.38 -7.89 15.26
C GLY A 11 1.78 -7.92 13.81
N GLN A 12 1.14 -8.76 13.00
CA GLN A 12 1.47 -8.85 11.58
C GLN A 12 1.11 -7.56 10.86
N ASP A 13 -0.06 -7.02 11.14
CA ASP A 13 -0.50 -5.80 10.49
C ASP A 13 0.40 -4.64 10.89
N SER A 14 0.81 -4.61 12.15
CA SER A 14 1.66 -3.53 12.63
C SER A 14 2.98 -3.47 11.90
N ALA A 15 3.48 -4.61 11.44
CA ALA A 15 4.75 -4.63 10.75
C ALA A 15 4.71 -3.90 9.42
N TYR A 16 3.53 -3.77 8.83
CA TYR A 16 3.39 -3.05 7.57
C TYR A 16 3.22 -1.55 7.77
N PHE A 17 2.64 -1.15 8.89
CA PHE A 17 2.37 0.26 9.14
C PHE A 17 3.57 0.89 9.83
N THR A 18 4.27 1.75 9.11
CA THR A 18 5.46 2.41 9.60
C THR A 18 5.29 3.91 9.48
N THR A 19 6.28 4.64 9.97
CA THR A 19 6.25 6.09 9.83
C THR A 19 6.37 6.45 8.35
N GLN A 20 5.90 7.64 8.02
CA GLN A 20 5.91 8.11 6.65
C GLN A 20 7.35 8.15 6.12
N PRO A 21 7.60 7.47 5.00
CA PRO A 21 8.94 7.46 4.43
C PRO A 21 9.24 8.76 3.70
N ASP A 22 10.53 9.02 3.53
CA ASP A 22 10.97 10.24 2.87
C ASP A 22 10.51 10.31 1.42
N TRP A 23 10.39 9.17 0.76
CA TRP A 23 10.03 9.17 -0.65
C TRP A 23 8.56 9.50 -0.89
N PHE A 24 7.74 9.45 0.14
CA PHE A 24 6.32 9.74 -0.05
C PHE A 24 6.08 11.23 0.12
N VAL A 25 5.63 11.85 -0.96
CA VAL A 25 5.24 13.25 -0.97
C VAL A 25 3.87 13.29 -1.61
N PRO A 26 2.83 13.79 -0.93
CA PRO A 26 1.47 13.73 -1.47
C PRO A 26 1.33 14.32 -2.87
N ARG A 27 2.05 15.38 -3.17
CA ARG A 27 1.93 15.99 -4.48
C ARG A 27 2.53 15.15 -5.60
N ARG A 28 3.24 14.09 -5.24
CA ARG A 28 3.82 13.18 -6.23
C ARG A 28 2.86 12.07 -6.61
N VAL A 29 1.69 11.98 -5.97
CA VAL A 29 0.71 10.98 -6.33
C VAL A 29 0.11 11.35 -7.68
N VAL A 30 0.37 10.53 -8.69
CA VAL A 30 -0.07 10.81 -10.06
C VAL A 30 -1.21 9.93 -10.50
N THR A 31 -1.46 8.84 -9.80
CA THR A 31 -2.52 7.90 -10.16
C THR A 31 -3.11 7.32 -8.87
N SER A 32 -4.42 7.15 -8.87
CA SER A 32 -5.11 6.58 -7.72
C SER A 32 -6.05 5.50 -8.19
N ILE A 33 -6.00 4.34 -7.55
CA ILE A 33 -6.90 3.24 -7.80
C ILE A 33 -7.72 3.04 -6.53
N ASP A 34 -9.04 3.20 -6.64
CA ASP A 34 -9.91 3.01 -5.48
C ASP A 34 -10.65 1.70 -5.67
N GLU A 35 -10.17 0.68 -4.99
CA GLU A 35 -10.72 -0.66 -5.10
C GLU A 35 -12.17 -0.72 -4.60
N ARG A 36 -12.56 0.20 -3.75
CA ARG A 36 -13.93 0.23 -3.22
C ARG A 36 -14.95 0.51 -4.31
N GLU A 37 -14.53 1.14 -5.41
CA GLU A 37 -15.44 1.46 -6.51
C GLU A 37 -15.73 0.27 -7.39
N ASP A 38 -14.97 -0.81 -7.23
CA ASP A 38 -15.18 -2.02 -8.00
C ASP A 38 -15.98 -2.99 -7.14
N ALA A 39 -17.28 -3.06 -7.39
CA ALA A 39 -18.16 -3.85 -6.53
C ALA A 39 -17.84 -5.34 -6.56
N THR A 40 -17.13 -5.80 -7.57
CA THR A 40 -16.79 -7.21 -7.68
C THR A 40 -15.44 -7.55 -7.09
N ALA A 41 -14.70 -6.58 -6.63
CA ALA A 41 -13.34 -6.82 -6.15
C ALA A 41 -13.39 -7.28 -4.69
N ASP A 42 -12.93 -8.49 -4.45
CA ASP A 42 -12.78 -9.01 -3.11
C ASP A 42 -11.34 -9.02 -2.68
N GLU A 43 -10.45 -8.68 -3.58
CA GLU A 43 -9.02 -8.73 -3.30
C GLU A 43 -8.34 -7.61 -4.07
N MET A 44 -7.11 -7.39 -3.72
CA MET A 44 -6.32 -6.35 -4.36
C MET A 44 -6.29 -6.57 -5.89
N PRO A 45 -6.58 -5.53 -6.66
CA PRO A 45 -6.51 -5.64 -8.13
C PRO A 45 -5.06 -5.63 -8.58
N LEU A 46 -4.37 -6.73 -8.32
CA LEU A 46 -2.93 -6.78 -8.46
C LEU A 46 -2.44 -6.51 -9.88
N LYS A 47 -3.12 -7.07 -10.87
CA LYS A 47 -2.69 -6.84 -12.26
C LYS A 47 -2.74 -5.36 -12.62
N ARG A 48 -3.80 -4.70 -12.17
CA ARG A 48 -3.95 -3.28 -12.46
C ARG A 48 -2.89 -2.47 -11.75
N VAL A 49 -2.62 -2.83 -10.49
CA VAL A 49 -1.60 -2.12 -9.72
C VAL A 49 -0.24 -2.29 -10.37
N ILE A 50 0.11 -3.52 -10.78
CA ILE A 50 1.38 -3.75 -11.44
C ILE A 50 1.48 -2.95 -12.73
N HIS A 51 0.41 -2.94 -13.50
CA HIS A 51 0.41 -2.20 -14.76
C HIS A 51 0.67 -0.73 -14.54
N GLU A 52 -0.06 -0.13 -13.61
CA GLU A 52 0.08 1.29 -13.36
C GLU A 52 1.43 1.61 -12.71
N ALA A 53 1.89 0.74 -11.82
CA ALA A 53 3.15 0.99 -11.13
C ALA A 53 4.35 0.92 -12.06
N THR A 54 4.31 0.02 -13.06
CA THR A 54 5.40 -0.06 -14.01
C THR A 54 5.51 1.19 -14.87
N ARG A 55 4.44 1.95 -14.98
CA ARG A 55 4.45 3.17 -15.78
C ARG A 55 4.92 4.39 -14.99
N LEU A 56 5.12 4.24 -13.70
CA LEU A 56 5.58 5.36 -12.88
C LEU A 56 6.99 5.77 -13.28
N ARG A 57 7.23 7.06 -13.22
CA ARG A 57 8.57 7.59 -13.33
C ARG A 57 9.16 7.69 -11.95
N GLU A 58 10.47 7.84 -11.91
CA GLU A 58 11.16 7.97 -10.64
C GLU A 58 10.56 9.13 -9.84
N GLY A 59 10.23 8.87 -8.58
CA GLY A 59 9.66 9.89 -7.72
C GLY A 59 8.15 9.98 -7.75
N GLU A 60 7.51 9.37 -8.76
CA GLU A 60 6.05 9.38 -8.83
C GLU A 60 5.48 8.29 -7.94
N VAL A 61 4.25 8.50 -7.49
CA VAL A 61 3.61 7.62 -6.53
C VAL A 61 2.25 7.19 -7.04
N LEU A 62 1.94 5.92 -6.86
CA LEU A 62 0.62 5.35 -7.14
C LEU A 62 -0.08 5.11 -5.82
N GLU A 63 -1.33 5.52 -5.73
CA GLU A 63 -2.14 5.29 -4.54
C GLU A 63 -3.15 4.20 -4.79
N LEU A 64 -3.26 3.26 -3.86
CA LEU A 64 -4.29 2.23 -3.88
C LEU A 64 -5.11 2.35 -2.61
N VAL A 65 -6.44 2.47 -2.76
CA VAL A 65 -7.34 2.58 -1.62
C VAL A 65 -8.11 1.29 -1.47
N THR A 66 -8.05 0.69 -0.30
CA THR A 66 -8.74 -0.57 -0.02
C THR A 66 -9.40 -0.49 1.34
N THR A 67 -10.24 -1.49 1.63
CA THR A 67 -10.86 -1.60 2.94
C THR A 67 -10.16 -2.62 3.84
N PHE A 68 -9.04 -3.14 3.36
CA PHE A 68 -8.25 -4.14 4.09
C PHE A 68 -6.78 -3.92 3.75
N LEU A 69 -5.90 -4.46 4.59
CA LEU A 69 -4.47 -4.37 4.32
C LEU A 69 -4.12 -5.41 3.25
N PRO A 70 -3.68 -4.97 2.05
CA PRO A 70 -3.41 -5.91 0.96
C PRO A 70 -2.00 -6.52 1.09
N ALA A 71 -1.77 -7.24 2.20
CA ALA A 71 -0.44 -7.71 2.53
C ALA A 71 0.21 -8.57 1.45
N PRO A 72 -0.49 -9.57 0.87
CA PRO A 72 0.17 -10.36 -0.18
C PRO A 72 0.60 -9.52 -1.37
N GLY A 73 -0.23 -8.56 -1.75
CA GLY A 73 0.10 -7.68 -2.87
C GLY A 73 1.27 -6.79 -2.54
N ILE A 74 1.34 -6.30 -1.30
CA ILE A 74 2.45 -5.48 -0.86
C ILE A 74 3.75 -6.27 -0.97
N ASP A 75 3.73 -7.51 -0.49
CA ASP A 75 4.93 -8.35 -0.54
C ASP A 75 5.37 -8.61 -1.97
N ILE A 76 4.41 -8.84 -2.86
CA ILE A 76 4.72 -9.07 -4.27
C ILE A 76 5.35 -7.82 -4.89
N MET A 77 4.78 -6.65 -4.60
CA MET A 77 5.31 -5.43 -5.17
C MET A 77 6.71 -5.12 -4.65
N LYS A 78 6.95 -5.39 -3.38
CA LYS A 78 8.30 -5.21 -2.84
C LYS A 78 9.28 -6.15 -3.51
N ALA A 79 8.87 -7.39 -3.77
CA ALA A 79 9.72 -8.35 -4.45
C ALA A 79 10.05 -7.91 -5.86
N LYS A 80 9.17 -7.11 -6.47
CA LYS A 80 9.42 -6.58 -7.80
C LYS A 80 10.27 -5.32 -7.79
N GLY A 81 10.66 -4.85 -6.62
CA GLY A 81 11.54 -3.70 -6.52
C GLY A 81 10.87 -2.38 -6.24
N PHE A 82 9.58 -2.38 -5.98
CA PHE A 82 8.88 -1.15 -5.66
C PHE A 82 8.99 -0.84 -4.17
N ARG A 83 8.99 0.45 -3.86
CA ARG A 83 8.86 0.88 -2.47
C ARG A 83 7.38 0.96 -2.17
N VAL A 84 6.97 0.49 -1.00
CA VAL A 84 5.55 0.40 -0.64
C VAL A 84 5.36 0.92 0.77
N TRP A 85 4.31 1.73 0.95
CA TRP A 85 3.98 2.25 2.28
C TRP A 85 2.47 2.26 2.45
N PRO A 86 1.93 1.36 3.27
CA PRO A 86 0.51 1.39 3.60
C PRO A 86 0.27 2.32 4.78
N MET A 87 -0.88 2.99 4.77
CA MET A 87 -1.26 3.89 5.83
C MET A 87 -2.75 3.71 6.09
N GLU A 88 -3.09 3.49 7.34
CA GLU A 88 -4.49 3.36 7.72
C GLU A 88 -5.00 4.73 8.14
N GLU A 89 -5.85 5.32 7.31
CA GLU A 89 -6.36 6.65 7.58
C GLU A 89 -7.41 6.61 8.69
N GLU A 90 -8.24 5.58 8.63
CA GLU A 90 -9.21 5.32 9.67
C GLU A 90 -9.51 3.83 9.61
N PRO A 91 -10.14 3.27 10.65
CA PRO A 91 -10.42 1.84 10.63
C PRO A 91 -11.18 1.45 9.38
N GLY A 92 -10.64 0.46 8.66
CA GLY A 92 -11.28 0.00 7.44
C GLY A 92 -10.99 0.83 6.21
N LEU A 93 -10.05 1.76 6.28
CA LEU A 93 -9.70 2.56 5.12
C LEU A 93 -8.18 2.63 5.01
N ILE A 94 -7.65 1.86 4.08
CA ILE A 94 -6.20 1.73 3.90
C ILE A 94 -5.79 2.41 2.61
N HIS A 95 -4.78 3.26 2.70
CA HIS A 95 -4.14 3.85 1.53
C HIS A 95 -2.76 3.23 1.41
N THR A 96 -2.50 2.59 0.29
CA THR A 96 -1.19 1.98 0.06
C THR A 96 -0.52 2.73 -1.07
N TYR A 97 0.69 3.20 -0.83
CA TYR A 97 1.42 4.00 -1.79
C TYR A 97 2.58 3.21 -2.35
N PHE A 98 2.74 3.27 -3.66
CA PHE A 98 3.81 2.55 -4.36
C PHE A 98 4.67 3.55 -5.11
N SER A 99 5.98 3.35 -5.06
CA SER A 99 6.90 4.20 -5.78
C SER A 99 7.98 3.33 -6.39
N LYS A 100 8.45 3.74 -7.56
CA LYS A 100 9.53 3.02 -8.20
C LYS A 100 10.82 3.35 -7.46
N SER A 101 11.56 2.32 -7.08
CA SER A 101 12.83 2.53 -6.42
C SER A 101 13.78 3.22 -7.38
N PRO A 102 14.66 4.07 -6.85
CA PRO A 102 15.65 4.70 -7.72
C PRO A 102 16.48 3.63 -8.39
N ASP A 103 16.76 3.85 -9.64
CA ASP A 103 17.59 2.95 -10.38
C ASP A 103 19.03 3.16 -9.96
N ARG A 104 19.78 2.05 -9.89
CA ARG A 104 21.08 2.28 -9.35
C ARG A 104 22.09 1.67 -10.15
#